data_cf810472ff8cb004894c08d3ab959573
#
_entry.id   cf810472ff8cb004894c08d3ab959573
#
_cell.length_a   1.000
_cell.length_b   1.000
_cell.length_c   1.000
_cell.angle_alpha   90.00
_cell.angle_beta   90.00
_cell.angle_gamma   90.00
#
_symmetry.space_group_name_H-M   'P 1'
#
loop_
_entity.id
_entity.type
_entity.pdbx_description
1 polymer ?
#
loop_
_entity_poly.entity_id
_entity_poly.type
_entity_poly.pdbx_seq_one_letter_code
_entity_poly.pdbx_strand_id
1 'polypeptide(L)'
;MTMPSSGALNMGGTTSPVSVASELGLGLTSTISMNDAAVRTLAGVGGSGTSWSMNSLYGKSNLFTFTISSNQLNANLRTLAVNAGWNQSAPVIATVAAGVYIYSTSTASAALVINGSWPGGVTLVNNGYIMGQGGNGSNAPSNTASSGGPAISLGVSCTINNTCLLYTSPSPR
;
A
#
# COMPACT_ATOMS: atom_id res chain seq x y z
N MET A 1 10.68 -3.16 7.70
CA MET A 1 11.95 -3.79 8.13
C MET A 1 11.80 -5.29 7.95
N THR A 2 12.83 -6.06 8.03
CA THR A 2 12.78 -7.53 7.88
C THR A 2 13.60 -8.16 8.97
N MET A 3 13.10 -9.24 9.58
CA MET A 3 13.85 -10.01 10.57
C MET A 3 15.16 -10.52 9.97
N PRO A 4 16.25 -10.67 10.77
CA PRO A 4 17.51 -11.20 10.28
C PRO A 4 17.31 -12.59 9.67
N SER A 5 18.15 -12.95 8.70
CA SER A 5 18.11 -14.27 8.05
C SER A 5 18.83 -15.36 8.87
N SER A 6 19.66 -14.96 9.84
CA SER A 6 20.42 -15.84 10.74
C SER A 6 20.97 -15.07 11.93
N GLY A 7 21.46 -15.76 12.94
CA GLY A 7 22.06 -15.16 14.14
C GLY A 7 21.08 -14.94 15.28
N ALA A 8 21.35 -13.96 16.16
CA ALA A 8 20.51 -13.70 17.32
C ALA A 8 19.16 -13.09 16.91
N LEU A 9 18.07 -13.59 17.49
CA LEU A 9 16.72 -13.01 17.37
C LEU A 9 16.34 -12.35 18.70
N ASN A 10 15.93 -11.10 18.65
CA ASN A 10 15.48 -10.35 19.81
C ASN A 10 13.95 -10.17 19.78
N MET A 11 13.27 -10.44 20.89
CA MET A 11 11.83 -10.20 21.02
C MET A 11 11.54 -8.70 21.15
N GLY A 12 12.32 -7.96 21.93
CA GLY A 12 12.19 -6.51 22.13
C GLY A 12 13.54 -5.82 22.09
N GLY A 13 13.54 -4.48 22.19
CA GLY A 13 14.75 -3.64 22.25
C GLY A 13 15.04 -2.83 21.00
N THR A 14 16.03 -1.94 21.13
CA THR A 14 16.37 -0.89 20.14
C THR A 14 17.56 -1.22 19.26
N THR A 15 18.29 -2.28 19.57
CA THR A 15 19.56 -2.58 18.91
C THR A 15 19.40 -3.49 17.70
N SER A 16 20.27 -3.29 16.71
CA SER A 16 20.44 -4.25 15.61
C SER A 16 20.89 -5.62 16.17
N PRO A 17 20.29 -6.72 15.71
CA PRO A 17 19.31 -6.85 14.63
C PRO A 17 17.90 -6.39 15.03
N VAL A 18 17.04 -6.15 14.03
CA VAL A 18 15.63 -5.76 14.21
C VAL A 18 14.94 -6.73 15.17
N SER A 19 14.26 -6.22 16.20
CA SER A 19 13.49 -7.04 17.12
C SER A 19 12.11 -7.38 16.57
N VAL A 20 11.51 -8.44 17.08
CA VAL A 20 10.12 -8.82 16.73
C VAL A 20 9.13 -7.69 17.05
N ALA A 21 9.29 -7.02 18.19
CA ALA A 21 8.47 -5.86 18.54
C ALA A 21 8.59 -4.72 17.51
N SER A 22 9.82 -4.42 17.10
CA SER A 22 10.10 -3.40 16.06
C SER A 22 9.50 -3.78 14.71
N GLU A 23 9.61 -5.02 14.28
CA GLU A 23 9.04 -5.50 13.02
C GLU A 23 7.51 -5.44 13.02
N LEU A 24 6.89 -5.70 14.17
CA LEU A 24 5.45 -5.59 14.37
C LEU A 24 4.96 -4.14 14.55
N GLY A 25 5.86 -3.15 14.55
CA GLY A 25 5.52 -1.74 14.77
C GLY A 25 5.10 -1.44 16.22
N LEU A 26 5.47 -2.29 17.16
CA LEU A 26 5.19 -2.11 18.58
C LEU A 26 6.28 -1.26 19.25
N GLY A 27 5.93 -0.65 20.38
CA GLY A 27 6.92 0.06 21.20
C GLY A 27 8.06 -0.88 21.63
N LEU A 28 9.28 -0.35 21.66
CA LEU A 28 10.50 -1.15 21.93
C LEU A 28 10.54 -1.77 23.34
N THR A 29 9.74 -1.22 24.25
CA THR A 29 9.54 -1.72 25.62
C THR A 29 8.25 -2.55 25.77
N SER A 30 7.53 -2.80 24.68
CA SER A 30 6.30 -3.60 24.72
C SER A 30 6.62 -5.03 25.15
N THR A 31 5.85 -5.52 26.12
CA THR A 31 5.89 -6.93 26.50
C THR A 31 5.18 -7.74 25.42
N ILE A 32 5.92 -8.64 24.77
CA ILE A 32 5.42 -9.55 23.74
C ILE A 32 5.78 -10.98 24.10
N SER A 33 4.90 -11.89 23.72
CA SER A 33 5.08 -13.32 23.93
C SER A 33 5.14 -14.05 22.60
N MET A 34 5.88 -15.15 22.55
CA MET A 34 5.85 -16.06 21.38
C MET A 34 4.44 -16.59 21.08
N ASN A 35 3.54 -16.59 22.06
CA ASN A 35 2.15 -17.04 21.85
C ASN A 35 1.19 -15.93 21.39
N ASP A 36 1.66 -14.69 21.29
CA ASP A 36 0.83 -13.59 20.80
C ASP A 36 0.45 -13.80 19.33
N ALA A 37 -0.81 -13.49 19.00
CA ALA A 37 -1.33 -13.70 17.65
C ALA A 37 -0.51 -13.00 16.57
N ALA A 38 -0.04 -11.77 16.83
CA ALA A 38 0.78 -11.01 15.89
C ALA A 38 2.15 -11.67 15.65
N VAL A 39 2.79 -12.19 16.70
CA VAL A 39 4.09 -12.89 16.62
C VAL A 39 3.93 -14.21 15.84
N ARG A 40 2.88 -14.95 16.11
CA ARG A 40 2.58 -16.19 15.40
C ARG A 40 2.26 -15.96 13.93
N THR A 41 1.52 -14.89 13.63
CA THR A 41 1.23 -14.48 12.26
C THR A 41 2.51 -14.10 11.52
N LEU A 42 3.39 -13.33 12.14
CA LEU A 42 4.70 -12.98 11.58
C LEU A 42 5.54 -14.24 11.29
N ALA A 43 5.55 -15.20 12.20
CA ALA A 43 6.24 -16.47 12.01
C ALA A 43 5.61 -17.37 10.94
N GLY A 44 4.36 -17.10 10.53
CA GLY A 44 3.59 -17.94 9.60
C GLY A 44 3.17 -19.27 10.20
N VAL A 45 2.92 -19.31 11.51
CA VAL A 45 2.53 -20.53 12.23
C VAL A 45 1.08 -20.49 12.66
N GLY A 46 0.49 -21.65 12.84
CA GLY A 46 -0.94 -21.79 13.20
C GLY A 46 -1.32 -21.16 14.54
N GLY A 47 -2.62 -21.24 14.87
CA GLY A 47 -3.21 -20.63 16.06
C GLY A 47 -2.59 -21.08 17.39
N SER A 48 -3.08 -20.50 18.49
CA SER A 48 -2.63 -20.80 19.86
C SER A 48 -2.61 -22.31 20.13
N GLY A 49 -1.56 -22.76 20.82
CA GLY A 49 -1.40 -24.20 21.19
C GLY A 49 -0.55 -25.02 20.21
N THR A 50 -0.28 -24.53 19.00
CA THR A 50 0.66 -25.21 18.08
C THR A 50 2.10 -24.91 18.51
N SER A 51 2.91 -25.94 18.71
CA SER A 51 4.35 -25.79 19.00
C SER A 51 5.08 -25.21 17.78
N TRP A 52 6.00 -24.26 18.00
CA TRP A 52 6.83 -23.67 16.97
C TRP A 52 8.15 -23.17 17.54
N SER A 53 9.10 -22.86 16.69
CA SER A 53 10.43 -22.40 17.05
C SER A 53 10.65 -20.96 16.62
N MET A 54 11.46 -20.19 17.34
CA MET A 54 11.90 -18.86 16.93
C MET A 54 12.57 -18.84 15.55
N ASN A 55 13.10 -19.97 15.10
CA ASN A 55 13.66 -20.09 13.74
C ASN A 55 12.66 -19.75 12.64
N SER A 56 11.37 -19.91 12.92
CA SER A 56 10.29 -19.53 11.99
C SER A 56 10.20 -18.02 11.76
N LEU A 57 10.85 -17.18 12.57
CA LEU A 57 10.91 -15.73 12.42
C LEU A 57 12.02 -15.24 11.48
N TYR A 58 13.01 -16.09 11.16
CA TYR A 58 14.09 -15.66 10.28
C TYR A 58 13.58 -15.24 8.91
N GLY A 59 14.06 -14.09 8.44
CA GLY A 59 13.70 -13.52 7.15
C GLY A 59 12.24 -13.05 7.03
N LYS A 60 11.46 -13.07 8.12
CA LYS A 60 10.08 -12.62 8.10
C LYS A 60 9.96 -11.12 8.11
N SER A 61 8.93 -10.62 7.48
CA SER A 61 8.56 -9.20 7.43
C SER A 61 7.05 -9.04 7.63
N ASN A 62 6.67 -8.03 8.40
CA ASN A 62 5.26 -7.62 8.54
C ASN A 62 4.80 -6.79 7.35
N LEU A 63 5.65 -6.59 6.34
CA LEU A 63 5.31 -5.81 5.14
C LEU A 63 4.29 -6.57 4.29
N PHE A 64 3.16 -5.93 4.01
CA PHE A 64 2.17 -6.43 3.07
C PHE A 64 2.46 -5.89 1.66
N THR A 65 2.57 -6.78 0.70
CA THR A 65 2.77 -6.41 -0.71
C THR A 65 1.68 -7.01 -1.56
N PHE A 66 1.16 -6.24 -2.51
CA PHE A 66 0.21 -6.75 -3.50
C PHE A 66 0.37 -6.02 -4.84
N THR A 67 -0.08 -6.67 -5.89
CA THR A 67 -0.02 -6.14 -7.26
C THR A 67 -1.41 -5.98 -7.83
N ILE A 68 -1.69 -4.79 -8.34
CA ILE A 68 -2.88 -4.51 -9.14
C ILE A 68 -2.56 -4.96 -10.57
N SER A 69 -3.10 -6.10 -10.96
CA SER A 69 -2.80 -6.79 -12.24
C SER A 69 -3.92 -6.68 -13.27
N SER A 70 -5.01 -5.99 -12.95
CA SER A 70 -6.14 -5.75 -13.86
C SER A 70 -6.54 -4.29 -13.86
N ASN A 71 -7.13 -3.83 -14.96
CA ASN A 71 -7.63 -2.46 -15.08
C ASN A 71 -8.66 -2.14 -14.00
N GLN A 72 -8.59 -0.92 -13.47
CA GLN A 72 -9.45 -0.44 -12.39
C GLN A 72 -10.12 0.88 -12.78
N LEU A 73 -11.39 1.00 -12.46
CA LEU A 73 -12.17 2.22 -12.62
C LEU A 73 -12.41 2.86 -11.26
N ASN A 74 -12.07 4.16 -11.10
CA ASN A 74 -12.31 4.93 -9.87
C ASN A 74 -11.86 4.16 -8.61
N ALA A 75 -10.62 3.69 -8.60
CA ALA A 75 -10.12 2.77 -7.59
C ALA A 75 -9.87 3.46 -6.24
N ASN A 76 -10.14 2.74 -5.15
CA ASN A 76 -9.66 3.09 -3.82
C ASN A 76 -8.58 2.10 -3.40
N LEU A 77 -7.36 2.60 -3.15
CA LEU A 77 -6.19 1.76 -2.86
C LEU A 77 -6.39 0.92 -1.59
N ARG A 78 -7.04 1.51 -0.57
CA ARG A 78 -7.28 0.81 0.70
C ARG A 78 -8.25 -0.37 0.50
N THR A 79 -9.29 -0.18 -0.28
CA THR A 79 -10.23 -1.26 -0.62
C THR A 79 -9.52 -2.38 -1.37
N LEU A 80 -8.67 -2.04 -2.34
CA LEU A 80 -7.88 -3.05 -3.08
C LEU A 80 -6.93 -3.83 -2.16
N ALA A 81 -6.25 -3.14 -1.22
CA ALA A 81 -5.37 -3.80 -0.25
C ALA A 81 -6.14 -4.75 0.67
N VAL A 82 -7.29 -4.35 1.21
CA VAL A 82 -8.14 -5.20 2.06
C VAL A 82 -8.65 -6.41 1.29
N ASN A 83 -9.10 -6.22 0.05
CA ASN A 83 -9.55 -7.32 -0.81
C ASN A 83 -8.41 -8.30 -1.15
N ALA A 84 -7.16 -7.80 -1.20
CA ALA A 84 -5.97 -8.62 -1.39
C ALA A 84 -5.50 -9.33 -0.10
N GLY A 85 -6.16 -9.11 1.05
CA GLY A 85 -5.86 -9.77 2.31
C GLY A 85 -5.03 -8.93 3.30
N TRP A 86 -4.91 -7.61 3.12
CA TRP A 86 -4.21 -6.75 4.06
C TRP A 86 -4.92 -6.74 5.43
N ASN A 87 -4.14 -6.99 6.49
CA ASN A 87 -4.60 -7.01 7.89
C ASN A 87 -4.90 -5.63 8.50
N GLN A 88 -4.79 -4.56 7.72
CA GLN A 88 -5.02 -3.15 8.08
C GLN A 88 -4.05 -2.58 9.13
N SER A 89 -2.98 -3.27 9.46
CA SER A 89 -1.95 -2.80 10.41
C SER A 89 -0.54 -2.78 9.80
N ALA A 90 -0.22 -3.74 8.92
CA ALA A 90 1.09 -3.84 8.27
C ALA A 90 1.36 -2.65 7.34
N PRO A 91 2.65 -2.24 7.18
CA PRO A 91 3.06 -1.37 6.09
C PRO A 91 2.69 -1.97 4.74
N VAL A 92 2.33 -1.14 3.77
CA VAL A 92 1.85 -1.60 2.46
C VAL A 92 2.74 -1.10 1.33
N ILE A 93 3.10 -1.99 0.42
CA ILE A 93 3.58 -1.65 -0.91
C ILE A 93 2.59 -2.17 -1.93
N ALA A 94 1.92 -1.26 -2.62
CA ALA A 94 1.02 -1.55 -3.72
C ALA A 94 1.72 -1.29 -5.05
N THR A 95 1.73 -2.26 -5.95
CA THR A 95 2.34 -2.14 -7.28
C THR A 95 1.25 -2.15 -8.36
N VAL A 96 1.20 -1.12 -9.19
CA VAL A 96 0.43 -1.17 -10.44
C VAL A 96 1.30 -1.86 -11.49
N ALA A 97 0.85 -2.98 -12.02
CA ALA A 97 1.62 -3.73 -13.01
C ALA A 97 1.76 -2.96 -14.32
N ALA A 98 2.83 -3.25 -15.06
CA ALA A 98 3.02 -2.70 -16.40
C ALA A 98 1.85 -3.07 -17.32
N GLY A 99 1.37 -2.10 -18.11
CA GLY A 99 0.23 -2.27 -19.01
C GLY A 99 -1.15 -2.20 -18.33
N VAL A 100 -1.22 -2.08 -17.02
CA VAL A 100 -2.49 -1.90 -16.29
C VAL A 100 -2.90 -0.44 -16.29
N TYR A 101 -4.19 -0.18 -16.49
CA TYR A 101 -4.81 1.13 -16.49
C TYR A 101 -5.68 1.30 -15.24
N ILE A 102 -5.38 2.32 -14.44
CA ILE A 102 -6.28 2.84 -13.41
C ILE A 102 -6.82 4.15 -13.96
N TYR A 103 -8.13 4.26 -14.15
CA TYR A 103 -8.71 5.39 -14.86
C TYR A 103 -10.02 5.88 -14.24
N SER A 104 -10.39 7.11 -14.58
CA SER A 104 -11.70 7.69 -14.23
C SER A 104 -12.47 8.01 -15.48
N THR A 105 -13.80 7.90 -15.39
CA THR A 105 -14.77 8.34 -16.41
C THR A 105 -15.51 9.61 -15.99
N SER A 106 -15.04 10.28 -14.92
CA SER A 106 -15.62 11.50 -14.40
C SER A 106 -14.54 12.51 -14.07
N THR A 107 -14.72 13.75 -14.48
CA THR A 107 -13.82 14.86 -14.10
C THR A 107 -13.92 15.24 -12.63
N ALA A 108 -14.99 14.83 -11.95
CA ALA A 108 -15.18 15.07 -10.51
C ALA A 108 -14.54 14.00 -9.61
N SER A 109 -14.08 12.87 -10.19
CA SER A 109 -13.54 11.75 -9.44
C SER A 109 -12.10 11.45 -9.85
N ALA A 110 -11.22 11.17 -8.88
CA ALA A 110 -9.88 10.69 -9.17
C ALA A 110 -9.92 9.25 -9.70
N ALA A 111 -8.96 8.92 -10.57
CA ALA A 111 -8.78 7.54 -11.02
C ALA A 111 -8.35 6.64 -9.85
N LEU A 112 -7.45 7.13 -8.99
CA LEU A 112 -7.00 6.43 -7.79
C LEU A 112 -7.14 7.33 -6.57
N VAL A 113 -7.82 6.83 -5.54
CA VAL A 113 -7.95 7.49 -4.24
C VAL A 113 -7.10 6.73 -3.21
N ILE A 114 -6.25 7.46 -2.47
CA ILE A 114 -5.47 6.94 -1.36
C ILE A 114 -5.87 7.71 -0.10
N ASN A 115 -6.74 7.10 0.70
CA ASN A 115 -7.29 7.71 1.92
C ASN A 115 -7.47 6.67 3.03
N GLY A 116 -8.00 7.11 4.18
CA GLY A 116 -8.24 6.28 5.35
C GLY A 116 -6.98 6.07 6.19
N SER A 117 -7.00 5.11 7.11
CA SER A 117 -5.90 4.84 8.03
C SER A 117 -4.91 3.83 7.44
N TRP A 118 -3.62 4.16 7.51
CA TRP A 118 -2.49 3.31 7.10
C TRP A 118 -1.43 3.29 8.21
N PRO A 119 -1.65 2.53 9.29
CA PRO A 119 -0.81 2.59 10.49
C PRO A 119 0.67 2.34 10.23
N GLY A 120 0.99 1.43 9.30
CA GLY A 120 2.37 1.13 8.90
C GLY A 120 2.88 1.97 7.72
N GLY A 121 2.07 2.90 7.21
CA GLY A 121 2.39 3.65 5.99
C GLY A 121 2.02 2.91 4.71
N VAL A 122 2.02 3.67 3.61
CA VAL A 122 1.70 3.14 2.27
C VAL A 122 2.66 3.67 1.23
N THR A 123 3.12 2.78 0.36
CA THR A 123 3.93 3.08 -0.81
C THR A 123 3.21 2.58 -2.06
N LEU A 124 3.06 3.46 -3.04
CA LEU A 124 2.56 3.13 -4.37
C LEU A 124 3.75 3.05 -5.34
N VAL A 125 3.92 1.91 -6.00
CA VAL A 125 4.85 1.73 -7.12
C VAL A 125 4.04 1.68 -8.39
N ASN A 126 4.17 2.70 -9.25
CA ASN A 126 3.42 2.75 -10.50
C ASN A 126 4.31 2.37 -11.68
N ASN A 127 4.10 1.18 -12.22
CA ASN A 127 4.68 0.71 -13.49
C ASN A 127 3.65 0.69 -14.63
N GLY A 128 2.38 1.04 -14.34
CA GLY A 128 1.28 1.12 -15.29
C GLY A 128 0.83 2.55 -15.53
N TYR A 129 -0.43 2.73 -15.86
CA TYR A 129 -1.02 4.02 -16.22
C TYR A 129 -2.07 4.42 -15.19
N ILE A 130 -1.97 5.65 -14.66
CA ILE A 130 -3.00 6.22 -13.79
C ILE A 130 -3.49 7.51 -14.46
N MET A 131 -4.76 7.53 -14.88
CA MET A 131 -5.30 8.55 -15.76
C MET A 131 -6.62 9.13 -15.22
N GLY A 132 -6.65 10.44 -14.97
CA GLY A 132 -7.90 11.17 -14.77
C GLY A 132 -8.70 11.29 -16.06
N GLN A 133 -10.00 11.55 -15.94
CA GLN A 133 -10.86 11.84 -17.08
C GLN A 133 -10.45 13.16 -17.74
N GLY A 134 -10.35 13.17 -19.06
CA GLY A 134 -10.15 14.40 -19.82
C GLY A 134 -11.32 15.39 -19.67
N GLY A 135 -11.01 16.68 -19.68
CA GLY A 135 -12.03 17.72 -19.76
C GLY A 135 -12.68 17.80 -21.13
N ASN A 136 -13.87 18.41 -21.21
CA ASN A 136 -14.51 18.65 -22.49
C ASN A 136 -13.81 19.81 -23.21
N GLY A 137 -13.57 19.63 -24.50
CA GLY A 137 -13.12 20.71 -25.37
C GLY A 137 -14.20 21.80 -25.54
N SER A 138 -13.78 23.01 -25.90
CA SER A 138 -14.71 24.07 -26.29
C SER A 138 -15.14 23.90 -27.74
N ASN A 139 -16.45 23.85 -27.97
CA ASN A 139 -17.03 24.02 -29.32
C ASN A 139 -17.51 25.50 -29.46
N ALA A 140 -16.84 26.29 -30.28
CA ALA A 140 -17.27 27.63 -30.53
C ALA A 140 -18.70 27.63 -31.16
N PRO A 141 -19.56 28.60 -30.82
CA PRO A 141 -19.32 29.74 -29.95
C PRO A 141 -19.91 29.64 -28.53
N SER A 142 -20.45 28.50 -28.08
CA SER A 142 -21.31 28.47 -26.89
C SER A 142 -20.90 27.58 -25.73
N ASN A 143 -19.88 26.73 -25.87
CA ASN A 143 -19.43 25.84 -24.80
C ASN A 143 -18.12 26.28 -24.19
N THR A 144 -18.09 26.45 -22.86
CA THR A 144 -16.87 26.64 -22.10
C THR A 144 -16.12 25.30 -21.97
N ALA A 145 -14.81 25.33 -22.22
CA ALA A 145 -13.95 24.18 -21.92
C ALA A 145 -14.00 23.84 -20.42
N SER A 146 -13.99 22.56 -20.09
CA SER A 146 -13.93 22.12 -18.71
C SER A 146 -12.56 21.50 -18.37
N SER A 147 -12.13 21.67 -17.12
CA SER A 147 -10.92 21.03 -16.62
C SER A 147 -11.06 19.51 -16.60
N GLY A 148 -9.95 18.81 -16.82
CA GLY A 148 -9.87 17.35 -16.60
C GLY A 148 -9.92 16.99 -15.12
N GLY A 149 -10.25 15.73 -14.84
CA GLY A 149 -10.27 15.17 -13.51
C GLY A 149 -8.89 14.76 -13.02
N PRO A 150 -8.71 14.60 -11.70
CA PRO A 150 -7.43 14.20 -11.11
C PRO A 150 -7.10 12.73 -11.41
N ALA A 151 -5.82 12.44 -11.64
CA ALA A 151 -5.34 11.06 -11.74
C ALA A 151 -5.30 10.40 -10.36
N ILE A 152 -4.74 11.09 -9.35
CA ILE A 152 -4.63 10.60 -7.97
C ILE A 152 -5.19 11.65 -7.01
N SER A 153 -5.92 11.18 -6.00
CA SER A 153 -6.35 11.97 -4.85
C SER A 153 -5.71 11.40 -3.58
N LEU A 154 -4.95 12.23 -2.85
CA LEU A 154 -4.27 11.85 -1.62
C LEU A 154 -4.98 12.47 -0.42
N GLY A 155 -5.56 11.64 0.42
CA GLY A 155 -6.10 12.02 1.73
C GLY A 155 -5.17 11.71 2.90
N VAL A 156 -4.01 11.09 2.62
CA VAL A 156 -2.99 10.70 3.61
C VAL A 156 -1.59 10.80 3.01
N SER A 157 -0.58 10.80 3.86
CA SER A 157 0.82 10.70 3.43
C SER A 157 1.07 9.36 2.74
N CYS A 158 1.67 9.41 1.54
CA CYS A 158 1.98 8.25 0.72
C CYS A 158 3.30 8.49 -0.02
N THR A 159 4.16 7.47 -0.06
CA THR A 159 5.31 7.48 -0.96
C THR A 159 4.89 6.97 -2.33
N ILE A 160 5.18 7.75 -3.38
CA ILE A 160 4.86 7.34 -4.76
C ILE A 160 6.17 7.20 -5.55
N ASN A 161 6.46 5.97 -5.95
CA ASN A 161 7.55 5.65 -6.88
C ASN A 161 6.92 5.49 -8.27
N ASN A 162 7.07 6.52 -9.10
CA ASN A 162 6.47 6.53 -10.43
C ASN A 162 7.52 6.28 -11.51
N THR A 163 7.44 5.15 -12.17
CA THR A 163 8.31 4.79 -13.31
C THR A 163 7.58 4.84 -14.64
N CYS A 164 6.27 5.15 -14.63
CA CYS A 164 5.42 5.24 -15.81
C CYS A 164 4.58 6.54 -15.80
N LEU A 165 3.54 6.62 -16.63
CA LEU A 165 2.76 7.85 -16.81
C LEU A 165 1.73 8.07 -15.69
N LEU A 166 1.84 9.24 -15.06
CA LEU A 166 0.75 9.91 -14.36
C LEU A 166 0.19 10.96 -15.33
N TYR A 167 -0.97 10.73 -15.89
CA TYR A 167 -1.56 11.64 -16.84
C TYR A 167 -2.73 12.40 -16.23
N THR A 168 -2.53 13.68 -15.99
CA THR A 168 -3.62 14.64 -15.82
C THR A 168 -3.87 15.29 -17.17
N SER A 169 -5.09 15.18 -17.70
CA SER A 169 -5.40 15.81 -18.97
C SER A 169 -5.15 17.32 -18.86
N PRO A 170 -4.38 17.92 -19.81
CA PRO A 170 -4.25 19.37 -19.85
C PRO A 170 -5.63 19.99 -20.04
N SER A 171 -5.84 21.15 -19.41
CA SER A 171 -6.99 21.98 -19.74
C SER A 171 -6.90 22.35 -21.23
N PRO A 172 -7.96 22.14 -22.02
CA PRO A 172 -7.94 22.60 -23.41
C PRO A 172 -7.74 24.11 -23.43
N ARG A 173 -6.83 24.56 -24.31
CA ARG A 173 -6.61 25.97 -24.60
C ARG A 173 -7.72 26.50 -25.49
#